data_060cca56a43e01fd4054867208a6b8aa
#
_entry.id   060cca56a43e01fd4054867208a6b8aa
#
_cell.length_a   1.000
_cell.length_b   1.000
_cell.length_c   1.000
_cell.angle_alpha   90.00
_cell.angle_beta   90.00
_cell.angle_gamma   90.00
#
_symmetry.space_group_name_H-M   'P 1'
#
loop_
_entity.id
_entity.type
_entity.pdbx_description
1 polymer ?
#
loop_
_entity_poly.entity_id
_entity_poly.type
_entity_poly.pdbx_seq_one_letter_code
_entity_poly.pdbx_strand_id
1 'polypeptide(L)'
;MCNFALSNIINLINMSASEILVPIGFSEQSMIALGQAFNLAKIKNSDVVLLSVIEEQSMIQSLFLDDNSDELKKKVKEKLELIAAEYSLKYGVDVDTMVAKGRVYEQVNEVSEMISADLIVMGTNGVNGKSKFIGSNAEKVVRLSKCPVITIKGKSHRDGCENIILPLDLEKQTKEKVTYALEYARYWDATIRIVSVVLRDNNEVRSKLIKNINQVEQFILDAGVKCTSEIVEGEKKRNLGDFVFDYEKKFDADMIMIMTKKEELTLSNNISVTARYIINNSDIPVMSIRPKEVKHITGPTTAF
;
A
#
# COMPACT_ATOMS: atom_id res chain seq x y z
N MET A 1 -27.93 4.21 35.84
CA MET A 1 -27.86 3.27 34.68
C MET A 1 -27.91 3.95 33.29
N CYS A 2 -28.41 5.19 33.15
CA CYS A 2 -28.46 5.88 31.83
C CYS A 2 -27.10 6.40 31.29
N ASN A 3 -26.10 6.68 32.15
CA ASN A 3 -24.83 7.27 31.67
C ASN A 3 -23.87 6.26 31.02
N PHE A 4 -24.04 4.97 31.28
CA PHE A 4 -23.19 3.92 30.68
C PHE A 4 -23.60 3.58 29.23
N ALA A 5 -24.89 3.72 28.91
CA ALA A 5 -25.42 3.49 27.57
C ALA A 5 -25.07 4.65 26.63
N LEU A 6 -25.11 5.91 27.14
CA LEU A 6 -24.73 7.09 26.35
C LEU A 6 -23.24 7.14 26.02
N SER A 7 -22.35 6.75 26.95
CA SER A 7 -20.89 6.68 26.68
C SER A 7 -20.55 5.59 25.64
N ASN A 8 -21.26 4.45 25.65
CA ASN A 8 -21.08 3.42 24.64
C ASN A 8 -21.64 3.83 23.26
N ILE A 9 -22.74 4.59 23.22
CA ILE A 9 -23.29 5.13 21.97
C ILE A 9 -22.40 6.24 21.41
N ILE A 10 -21.83 7.10 22.26
CA ILE A 10 -20.86 8.13 21.84
C ILE A 10 -19.54 7.51 21.37
N ASN A 11 -19.08 6.41 21.96
CA ASN A 11 -17.92 5.65 21.47
C ASN A 11 -18.20 4.90 20.16
N LEU A 12 -19.44 4.51 19.89
CA LEU A 12 -19.86 3.94 18.60
C LEU A 12 -19.99 5.00 17.49
N ILE A 13 -20.32 6.25 17.87
CA ILE A 13 -20.43 7.38 16.91
C ILE A 13 -19.05 7.97 16.58
N ASN A 14 -18.02 7.76 17.44
CA ASN A 14 -16.65 8.24 17.23
C ASN A 14 -15.69 7.16 16.66
N MET A 15 -16.16 6.00 16.26
CA MET A 15 -15.38 5.15 15.36
C MET A 15 -15.52 5.77 13.95
N SER A 16 -14.63 6.68 13.60
CA SER A 16 -14.43 7.06 12.20
C SER A 16 -14.26 5.76 11.41
N ALA A 17 -15.15 5.52 10.44
CA ALA A 17 -15.01 4.36 9.58
C ALA A 17 -13.60 4.39 8.97
N SER A 18 -13.00 3.21 8.86
CA SER A 18 -11.70 3.07 8.18
C SER A 18 -11.87 3.51 6.73
N GLU A 19 -11.02 4.40 6.23
CA GLU A 19 -11.15 4.95 4.88
C GLU A 19 -10.06 4.44 3.94
N ILE A 20 -10.46 4.01 2.76
CA ILE A 20 -9.57 3.62 1.66
C ILE A 20 -9.61 4.70 0.59
N LEU A 21 -8.48 5.38 0.37
CA LEU A 21 -8.35 6.36 -0.70
C LEU A 21 -7.97 5.69 -2.03
N VAL A 22 -8.74 5.98 -3.08
CA VAL A 22 -8.51 5.44 -4.42
C VAL A 22 -8.35 6.57 -5.44
N PRO A 23 -7.13 6.89 -5.85
CA PRO A 23 -6.88 7.84 -6.92
C PRO A 23 -7.34 7.29 -8.28
N ILE A 24 -8.23 8.02 -8.96
CA ILE A 24 -8.83 7.64 -10.25
C ILE A 24 -8.39 8.57 -11.36
N GLY A 25 -7.65 8.02 -12.32
CA GLY A 25 -7.29 8.69 -13.59
C GLY A 25 -8.07 8.18 -14.78
N PHE A 26 -9.15 7.40 -14.57
CA PHE A 26 -10.00 6.78 -15.61
C PHE A 26 -9.23 5.88 -16.59
N SER A 27 -8.02 5.47 -16.26
CA SER A 27 -7.26 4.46 -16.99
C SER A 27 -7.69 3.05 -16.61
N GLU A 28 -7.45 2.06 -17.49
CA GLU A 28 -7.71 0.64 -17.19
C GLU A 28 -7.09 0.22 -15.84
N GLN A 29 -5.87 0.65 -15.58
CA GLN A 29 -5.16 0.33 -14.33
C GLN A 29 -5.82 0.95 -13.09
N SER A 30 -6.34 2.17 -13.20
CA SER A 30 -7.07 2.79 -12.09
C SER A 30 -8.42 2.11 -11.83
N MET A 31 -9.06 1.57 -12.87
CA MET A 31 -10.31 0.82 -12.73
C MET A 31 -10.09 -0.58 -12.13
N ILE A 32 -8.96 -1.23 -12.46
CA ILE A 32 -8.56 -2.49 -11.80
C ILE A 32 -8.26 -2.23 -10.31
N ALA A 33 -7.51 -1.16 -10.01
CA ALA A 33 -7.23 -0.76 -8.64
C ALA A 33 -8.52 -0.48 -7.85
N LEU A 34 -9.48 0.17 -8.49
CA LEU A 34 -10.81 0.43 -7.92
C LEU A 34 -11.53 -0.87 -7.53
N GLY A 35 -11.60 -1.86 -8.44
CA GLY A 35 -12.22 -3.16 -8.16
C GLY A 35 -11.59 -3.85 -6.94
N GLN A 36 -10.25 -3.85 -6.86
CA GLN A 36 -9.52 -4.43 -5.73
C GLN A 36 -9.76 -3.66 -4.42
N ALA A 37 -9.83 -2.33 -4.49
CA ALA A 37 -10.14 -1.50 -3.32
C ALA A 37 -11.51 -1.81 -2.74
N PHE A 38 -12.53 -1.99 -3.58
CA PHE A 38 -13.88 -2.33 -3.14
C PHE A 38 -14.00 -3.74 -2.57
N ASN A 39 -13.31 -4.72 -3.14
CA ASN A 39 -13.24 -6.06 -2.56
C ASN A 39 -12.65 -6.01 -1.15
N LEU A 40 -11.58 -5.25 -0.96
CA LEU A 40 -10.96 -5.07 0.35
C LEU A 40 -11.85 -4.25 1.30
N ALA A 41 -12.46 -3.15 0.83
CA ALA A 41 -13.34 -2.30 1.63
C ALA A 41 -14.52 -3.08 2.21
N LYS A 42 -15.16 -3.93 1.39
CA LYS A 42 -16.25 -4.81 1.82
C LYS A 42 -15.83 -5.74 2.96
N ILE A 43 -14.66 -6.38 2.86
CA ILE A 43 -14.17 -7.32 3.86
C ILE A 43 -13.71 -6.59 5.13
N LYS A 44 -13.08 -5.44 4.96
CA LYS A 44 -12.55 -4.62 6.04
C LYS A 44 -13.63 -3.77 6.74
N ASN A 45 -14.83 -3.70 6.15
CA ASN A 45 -15.91 -2.79 6.55
C ASN A 45 -15.42 -1.34 6.59
N SER A 46 -14.84 -0.90 5.48
CA SER A 46 -14.26 0.42 5.29
C SER A 46 -15.05 1.19 4.26
N ASP A 47 -15.06 2.52 4.37
CA ASP A 47 -15.58 3.41 3.35
C ASP A 47 -14.52 3.65 2.27
N VAL A 48 -14.95 4.08 1.09
CA VAL A 48 -14.05 4.38 -0.04
C VAL A 48 -14.17 5.83 -0.43
N VAL A 49 -13.01 6.51 -0.56
CA VAL A 49 -12.96 7.86 -1.10
C VAL A 49 -12.30 7.82 -2.48
N LEU A 50 -13.06 8.17 -3.52
CA LEU A 50 -12.55 8.30 -4.87
C LEU A 50 -11.99 9.70 -5.10
N LEU A 51 -10.73 9.79 -5.45
CA LEU A 51 -10.06 11.06 -5.73
C LEU A 51 -9.66 11.15 -7.20
N SER A 52 -10.17 12.16 -7.92
CA SER A 52 -9.63 12.52 -9.23
C SER A 52 -8.86 13.83 -9.14
N VAL A 53 -7.64 13.84 -9.70
CA VAL A 53 -6.78 15.02 -9.70
C VAL A 53 -6.66 15.57 -11.12
N ILE A 54 -7.07 16.81 -11.30
CA ILE A 54 -6.87 17.56 -12.52
C ILE A 54 -5.48 18.18 -12.45
N GLU A 55 -4.56 17.68 -13.29
CA GLU A 55 -3.20 18.25 -13.33
C GLU A 55 -3.24 19.67 -13.94
N GLU A 56 -2.56 20.58 -13.29
CA GLU A 56 -2.35 21.91 -13.85
C GLU A 56 -1.51 21.78 -15.13
N GLN A 57 -2.06 22.19 -16.24
CA GLN A 57 -1.30 22.32 -17.47
C GLN A 57 -0.17 23.33 -17.24
N SER A 58 0.97 23.16 -17.92
CA SER A 58 2.10 24.08 -17.77
C SER A 58 1.61 25.54 -17.94
N MET A 59 2.19 26.48 -17.17
CA MET A 59 1.85 27.91 -17.25
C MET A 59 1.76 28.45 -18.69
N ILE A 60 2.52 27.87 -19.61
CA ILE A 60 2.53 28.25 -21.03
C ILE A 60 1.22 27.86 -21.73
N GLN A 61 0.64 26.70 -21.41
CA GLN A 61 -0.63 26.26 -22.00
C GLN A 61 -1.82 27.00 -21.42
N SER A 62 -1.79 27.39 -20.12
CA SER A 62 -2.85 28.18 -19.48
C SER A 62 -2.97 29.60 -20.03
N LEU A 63 -1.91 30.13 -20.65
CA LEU A 63 -1.93 31.45 -21.30
C LEU A 63 -2.63 31.47 -22.68
N PHE A 64 -2.87 30.29 -23.27
CA PHE A 64 -3.40 30.14 -24.62
C PHE A 64 -4.76 29.43 -24.69
N LEU A 65 -5.27 28.92 -23.58
CA LEU A 65 -6.55 28.22 -23.52
C LEU A 65 -7.54 29.01 -22.65
N ASP A 66 -8.72 29.27 -23.17
CA ASP A 66 -9.84 29.84 -22.43
C ASP A 66 -10.15 29.01 -21.18
N ASP A 67 -10.57 29.69 -20.13
CA ASP A 67 -10.76 29.15 -18.76
C ASP A 67 -11.98 28.19 -18.66
N ASN A 68 -11.87 27.03 -19.30
CA ASN A 68 -12.85 25.93 -19.19
C ASN A 68 -12.60 25.04 -17.97
N SER A 69 -11.85 25.52 -16.96
CA SER A 69 -11.45 24.72 -15.81
C SER A 69 -12.64 24.24 -14.98
N ASP A 70 -13.68 25.08 -14.82
CA ASP A 70 -14.88 24.75 -14.06
C ASP A 70 -15.77 23.74 -14.78
N GLU A 71 -15.90 23.84 -16.08
CA GLU A 71 -16.63 22.85 -16.88
C GLU A 71 -15.94 21.48 -16.85
N LEU A 72 -14.61 21.44 -16.97
CA LEU A 72 -13.83 20.22 -16.87
C LEU A 72 -13.98 19.59 -15.47
N LYS A 73 -13.88 20.40 -14.40
CA LYS A 73 -14.08 19.95 -13.02
C LYS A 73 -15.47 19.35 -12.84
N LYS A 74 -16.51 19.97 -13.39
CA LYS A 74 -17.88 19.49 -13.34
C LYS A 74 -18.02 18.13 -14.04
N LYS A 75 -17.51 18.00 -15.28
CA LYS A 75 -17.53 16.74 -16.05
C LYS A 75 -16.77 15.60 -15.33
N VAL A 76 -15.62 15.90 -14.74
CA VAL A 76 -14.84 14.92 -13.96
C VAL A 76 -15.62 14.48 -12.73
N LYS A 77 -16.25 15.43 -12.02
CA LYS A 77 -17.06 15.14 -10.84
C LYS A 77 -18.26 14.27 -11.18
N GLU A 78 -19.04 14.62 -12.19
CA GLU A 78 -20.20 13.84 -12.67
C GLU A 78 -19.79 12.40 -13.04
N LYS A 79 -18.68 12.25 -13.76
CA LYS A 79 -18.17 10.90 -14.09
C LYS A 79 -17.73 10.11 -12.87
N LEU A 80 -17.10 10.76 -11.89
CA LEU A 80 -16.67 10.13 -10.66
C LEU A 80 -17.84 9.68 -9.80
N GLU A 81 -18.90 10.52 -9.71
CA GLU A 81 -20.14 10.21 -8.99
C GLU A 81 -20.90 9.03 -9.63
N LEU A 82 -20.92 8.92 -10.95
CA LEU A 82 -21.51 7.75 -11.64
C LEU A 82 -20.77 6.45 -11.28
N ILE A 83 -19.45 6.48 -11.28
CA ILE A 83 -18.61 5.34 -10.88
C ILE A 83 -18.86 5.00 -9.39
N ALA A 84 -18.88 6.01 -8.52
CA ALA A 84 -19.14 5.84 -7.10
C ALA A 84 -20.50 5.15 -6.86
N ALA A 85 -21.57 5.62 -7.52
CA ALA A 85 -22.92 5.05 -7.40
C ALA A 85 -22.95 3.59 -7.89
N GLU A 86 -22.33 3.28 -9.03
CA GLU A 86 -22.26 1.92 -9.57
C GLU A 86 -21.57 0.95 -8.59
N TYR A 87 -20.39 1.35 -8.09
CA TYR A 87 -19.59 0.50 -7.21
C TYR A 87 -20.19 0.38 -5.81
N SER A 88 -20.75 1.47 -5.25
CA SER A 88 -21.48 1.45 -3.99
C SER A 88 -22.63 0.46 -4.04
N LEU A 89 -23.45 0.50 -5.10
CA LEU A 89 -24.56 -0.43 -5.30
C LEU A 89 -24.08 -1.89 -5.45
N LYS A 90 -22.99 -2.10 -6.20
CA LYS A 90 -22.45 -3.44 -6.46
C LYS A 90 -21.86 -4.11 -5.23
N TYR A 91 -21.14 -3.34 -4.40
CA TYR A 91 -20.36 -3.89 -3.28
C TYR A 91 -21.02 -3.66 -1.92
N GLY A 92 -21.99 -2.75 -1.81
CA GLY A 92 -22.63 -2.36 -0.54
C GLY A 92 -21.68 -1.60 0.37
N VAL A 93 -20.83 -0.74 -0.19
CA VAL A 93 -19.82 0.06 0.50
C VAL A 93 -20.15 1.54 0.31
N ASP A 94 -20.03 2.34 1.36
CA ASP A 94 -20.21 3.78 1.27
C ASP A 94 -19.04 4.43 0.50
N VAL A 95 -19.37 5.39 -0.36
CA VAL A 95 -18.41 5.98 -1.29
C VAL A 95 -18.54 7.49 -1.34
N ASP A 96 -17.47 8.18 -0.99
CA ASP A 96 -17.33 9.60 -1.19
C ASP A 96 -16.49 9.93 -2.43
N THR A 97 -16.70 11.12 -3.01
CA THR A 97 -15.98 11.56 -4.20
C THR A 97 -15.32 12.93 -3.99
N MET A 98 -14.08 13.05 -4.44
CA MET A 98 -13.32 14.28 -4.37
C MET A 98 -12.65 14.61 -5.70
N VAL A 99 -12.65 15.89 -6.08
CA VAL A 99 -11.90 16.39 -7.24
C VAL A 99 -10.95 17.48 -6.76
N ALA A 100 -9.66 17.24 -6.92
CA ALA A 100 -8.60 18.18 -6.59
C ALA A 100 -7.92 18.74 -7.85
N LYS A 101 -7.20 19.84 -7.73
CA LYS A 101 -6.39 20.44 -8.79
C LYS A 101 -4.94 20.56 -8.30
N GLY A 102 -3.97 20.15 -9.10
CA GLY A 102 -2.57 20.22 -8.77
C GLY A 102 -1.78 19.01 -9.24
N ARG A 103 -0.64 18.73 -8.59
CA ARG A 103 0.18 17.54 -8.90
C ARG A 103 -0.43 16.30 -8.24
N VAL A 104 -0.63 15.23 -9.01
CA VAL A 104 -1.30 14.00 -8.54
C VAL A 104 -0.72 13.51 -7.21
N TYR A 105 0.59 13.32 -7.11
CA TYR A 105 1.21 12.76 -5.90
C TYR A 105 1.09 13.68 -4.67
N GLU A 106 1.05 15.01 -4.86
CA GLU A 106 0.86 15.98 -3.77
C GLU A 106 -0.58 15.89 -3.26
N GLN A 107 -1.55 15.95 -4.16
CA GLN A 107 -2.96 15.91 -3.81
C GLN A 107 -3.38 14.56 -3.19
N VAL A 108 -2.86 13.45 -3.71
CA VAL A 108 -3.13 12.13 -3.11
C VAL A 108 -2.62 12.05 -1.66
N ASN A 109 -1.40 12.53 -1.39
CA ASN A 109 -0.87 12.52 -0.02
C ASN A 109 -1.61 13.50 0.88
N GLU A 110 -1.91 14.72 0.42
CA GLU A 110 -2.64 15.73 1.18
C GLU A 110 -4.04 15.23 1.56
N VAL A 111 -4.80 14.70 0.59
CA VAL A 111 -6.13 14.14 0.85
C VAL A 111 -6.05 12.93 1.77
N SER A 112 -5.07 12.03 1.58
CA SER A 112 -4.92 10.87 2.47
C SER A 112 -4.68 11.26 3.93
N GLU A 113 -3.93 12.34 4.18
CA GLU A 113 -3.75 12.89 5.52
C GLU A 113 -5.00 13.59 6.05
N MET A 114 -5.70 14.35 5.20
CA MET A 114 -6.91 15.09 5.55
C MET A 114 -8.04 14.17 6.01
N ILE A 115 -8.26 13.06 5.28
CA ILE A 115 -9.29 12.07 5.64
C ILE A 115 -8.78 11.01 6.63
N SER A 116 -7.51 11.08 7.04
CA SER A 116 -6.86 10.03 7.86
C SER A 116 -6.97 8.64 7.24
N ALA A 117 -6.74 8.53 5.93
CA ALA A 117 -6.85 7.26 5.22
C ALA A 117 -5.97 6.16 5.84
N ASP A 118 -6.55 4.98 6.02
CA ASP A 118 -5.82 3.80 6.50
C ASP A 118 -5.00 3.12 5.39
N LEU A 119 -5.42 3.34 4.14
CA LEU A 119 -4.84 2.71 2.97
C LEU A 119 -5.05 3.56 1.73
N ILE A 120 -4.06 3.56 0.84
CA ILE A 120 -4.21 4.04 -0.54
C ILE A 120 -4.14 2.82 -1.47
N VAL A 121 -5.08 2.69 -2.40
CA VAL A 121 -5.03 1.67 -3.47
C VAL A 121 -4.98 2.38 -4.81
N MET A 122 -3.92 2.16 -5.59
CA MET A 122 -3.74 2.89 -6.84
C MET A 122 -3.10 2.07 -7.97
N GLY A 123 -3.52 2.35 -9.20
CA GLY A 123 -2.86 1.84 -10.39
C GLY A 123 -1.47 2.47 -10.60
N THR A 124 -0.54 1.73 -11.19
CA THR A 124 0.84 2.19 -11.37
C THR A 124 1.08 2.95 -12.67
N ASN A 125 0.23 2.78 -13.69
CA ASN A 125 0.40 3.37 -15.01
C ASN A 125 -0.68 4.42 -15.29
N GLY A 126 -0.27 5.57 -15.85
CA GLY A 126 -1.20 6.57 -16.34
C GLY A 126 -1.89 6.14 -17.64
N VAL A 127 -2.64 7.05 -18.24
CA VAL A 127 -3.54 6.86 -19.40
C VAL A 127 -2.92 6.11 -20.61
N ASN A 128 -1.61 6.09 -20.75
CA ASN A 128 -0.93 5.46 -21.91
C ASN A 128 -0.54 3.99 -21.72
N GLY A 129 -0.72 3.38 -20.56
CA GLY A 129 -0.62 1.93 -20.29
C GLY A 129 0.64 1.16 -20.73
N LYS A 130 1.57 1.79 -21.45
CA LYS A 130 2.69 1.14 -22.16
C LYS A 130 4.01 1.13 -21.40
N SER A 131 4.08 1.74 -20.22
CA SER A 131 5.33 1.77 -19.45
C SER A 131 5.55 0.46 -18.70
N LYS A 132 6.74 -0.13 -18.86
CA LYS A 132 7.20 -1.25 -18.04
C LYS A 132 7.51 -0.86 -16.59
N PHE A 133 7.60 0.44 -16.31
CA PHE A 133 7.95 0.98 -15.00
C PHE A 133 6.73 1.61 -14.33
N ILE A 134 6.75 1.64 -13.00
CA ILE A 134 5.78 2.39 -12.20
C ILE A 134 5.75 3.86 -12.64
N GLY A 135 4.57 4.44 -12.77
CA GLY A 135 4.44 5.85 -13.08
C GLY A 135 5.08 6.73 -11.98
N SER A 136 5.65 7.86 -12.38
CA SER A 136 6.32 8.78 -11.46
C SER A 136 5.44 9.25 -10.30
N ASN A 137 4.13 9.34 -10.50
CA ASN A 137 3.18 9.71 -9.46
C ASN A 137 3.03 8.59 -8.42
N ALA A 138 2.88 7.33 -8.83
CA ALA A 138 2.75 6.20 -7.92
C ALA A 138 4.02 6.00 -7.06
N GLU A 139 5.22 6.12 -7.66
CA GLU A 139 6.47 6.06 -6.90
C GLU A 139 6.57 7.17 -5.85
N LYS A 140 6.15 8.40 -6.20
CA LYS A 140 6.15 9.52 -5.27
C LYS A 140 5.12 9.36 -4.15
N VAL A 141 3.92 8.82 -4.46
CA VAL A 141 2.91 8.51 -3.44
C VAL A 141 3.46 7.48 -2.46
N VAL A 142 3.98 6.34 -2.93
CA VAL A 142 4.59 5.32 -2.07
C VAL A 142 5.71 5.87 -1.19
N ARG A 143 6.50 6.81 -1.72
CA ARG A 143 7.60 7.42 -0.99
C ARG A 143 7.15 8.37 0.13
N LEU A 144 6.06 9.10 -0.09
CA LEU A 144 5.63 10.20 0.77
C LEU A 144 4.48 9.84 1.70
N SER A 145 3.66 8.86 1.33
CA SER A 145 2.48 8.46 2.11
C SER A 145 2.83 8.06 3.55
N LYS A 146 1.95 8.44 4.48
CA LYS A 146 2.01 8.04 5.89
C LYS A 146 1.27 6.74 6.17
N CYS A 147 0.28 6.40 5.35
CA CYS A 147 -0.41 5.11 5.39
C CYS A 147 0.17 4.13 4.35
N PRO A 148 -0.09 2.83 4.47
CA PRO A 148 0.27 1.85 3.45
C PRO A 148 -0.29 2.19 2.08
N VAL A 149 0.41 1.78 1.02
CA VAL A 149 -0.01 1.97 -0.36
C VAL A 149 0.02 0.63 -1.08
N ILE A 150 -1.11 0.18 -1.59
CA ILE A 150 -1.17 -0.94 -2.53
C ILE A 150 -1.07 -0.38 -3.95
N THR A 151 -0.01 -0.78 -4.65
CA THR A 151 0.18 -0.47 -6.06
C THR A 151 -0.22 -1.66 -6.91
N ILE A 152 -1.03 -1.43 -7.94
CA ILE A 152 -1.58 -2.46 -8.82
C ILE A 152 -1.09 -2.24 -10.24
N LYS A 153 -0.47 -3.29 -10.78
CA LYS A 153 -0.01 -3.40 -12.16
C LYS A 153 -0.59 -4.69 -12.77
N GLY A 154 -0.66 -4.75 -14.08
CA GLY A 154 -1.22 -5.92 -14.75
C GLY A 154 -2.68 -5.75 -15.14
N LYS A 155 -3.30 -6.83 -15.62
CA LYS A 155 -4.63 -6.77 -16.27
C LYS A 155 -5.75 -7.42 -15.47
N SER A 156 -5.43 -8.35 -14.58
CA SER A 156 -6.43 -9.04 -13.77
C SER A 156 -5.81 -9.58 -12.49
N HIS A 157 -6.56 -9.48 -11.42
CA HIS A 157 -6.23 -10.08 -10.14
C HIS A 157 -7.45 -10.85 -9.68
N ARG A 158 -7.24 -11.96 -8.95
CA ARG A 158 -8.36 -12.69 -8.36
C ARG A 158 -9.02 -11.84 -7.26
N ASP A 159 -10.30 -12.06 -7.05
CA ASP A 159 -11.00 -11.51 -5.91
C ASP A 159 -10.57 -12.28 -4.66
N GLY A 160 -9.95 -11.59 -3.69
CA GLY A 160 -9.39 -12.21 -2.49
C GLY A 160 -7.88 -12.42 -2.56
N CYS A 161 -7.34 -13.10 -1.54
CA CYS A 161 -5.92 -13.36 -1.40
C CYS A 161 -5.71 -14.69 -0.67
N GLU A 162 -5.03 -15.64 -1.28
CA GLU A 162 -4.71 -16.93 -0.68
C GLU A 162 -3.27 -16.96 -0.13
N ASN A 163 -2.34 -16.29 -0.82
CA ASN A 163 -0.94 -16.30 -0.48
C ASN A 163 -0.34 -14.89 -0.50
N ILE A 164 0.21 -14.49 0.66
CA ILE A 164 0.91 -13.22 0.84
C ILE A 164 2.40 -13.50 0.95
N ILE A 165 3.21 -13.00 0.02
CA ILE A 165 4.68 -13.07 0.13
C ILE A 165 5.18 -11.99 1.07
N LEU A 166 5.94 -12.40 2.06
CA LEU A 166 6.56 -11.53 3.07
C LEU A 166 8.08 -11.67 3.03
N PRO A 167 8.80 -10.89 2.20
CA PRO A 167 10.26 -10.89 2.21
C PRO A 167 10.76 -10.37 3.56
N LEU A 168 11.61 -11.14 4.24
CA LEU A 168 12.23 -10.73 5.51
C LEU A 168 13.75 -10.66 5.37
N ASP A 169 14.32 -9.68 6.04
CA ASP A 169 15.73 -9.51 6.28
C ASP A 169 16.02 -9.41 7.79
N LEU A 170 17.24 -9.02 8.17
CA LEU A 170 17.63 -8.86 9.57
C LEU A 170 17.24 -7.50 10.18
N GLU A 171 16.44 -6.69 9.47
CA GLU A 171 16.10 -5.35 9.94
C GLU A 171 15.06 -5.35 11.06
N LYS A 172 15.14 -4.35 11.96
CA LYS A 172 14.29 -4.25 13.15
C LYS A 172 12.82 -3.95 12.85
N GLN A 173 12.51 -3.43 11.66
CA GLN A 173 11.16 -3.05 11.22
C GLN A 173 10.25 -4.24 10.89
N THR A 174 10.75 -5.46 11.07
CA THR A 174 9.99 -6.72 10.85
C THR A 174 8.65 -6.74 11.59
N LYS A 175 8.60 -6.22 12.82
CA LYS A 175 7.35 -6.23 13.63
C LYS A 175 6.20 -5.50 12.96
N GLU A 176 6.43 -4.30 12.42
CA GLU A 176 5.39 -3.50 11.77
C GLU A 176 4.85 -4.19 10.52
N LYS A 177 5.76 -4.69 9.68
CA LYS A 177 5.38 -5.44 8.48
C LYS A 177 4.58 -6.71 8.82
N VAL A 178 4.98 -7.46 9.82
CA VAL A 178 4.28 -8.67 10.29
C VAL A 178 2.89 -8.32 10.82
N THR A 179 2.72 -7.19 11.51
CA THR A 179 1.41 -6.74 11.99
C THR A 179 0.43 -6.52 10.84
N TYR A 180 0.86 -5.82 9.77
CA TYR A 180 0.04 -5.67 8.57
C TYR A 180 -0.22 -7.01 7.88
N ALA A 181 0.79 -7.88 7.77
CA ALA A 181 0.61 -9.19 7.16
C ALA A 181 -0.42 -10.04 7.91
N LEU A 182 -0.40 -10.04 9.25
CA LEU A 182 -1.39 -10.72 10.09
C LEU A 182 -2.79 -10.15 9.89
N GLU A 183 -2.93 -8.82 9.88
CA GLU A 183 -4.21 -8.14 9.67
C GLU A 183 -4.82 -8.58 8.34
N TYR A 184 -4.08 -8.43 7.25
CA TYR A 184 -4.57 -8.75 5.91
C TYR A 184 -4.77 -10.25 5.68
N ALA A 185 -3.92 -11.10 6.25
CA ALA A 185 -4.10 -12.55 6.16
C ALA A 185 -5.41 -13.01 6.84
N ARG A 186 -5.80 -12.38 7.94
CA ARG A 186 -7.07 -12.67 8.63
C ARG A 186 -8.30 -12.29 7.81
N TYR A 187 -8.24 -11.19 7.02
CA TYR A 187 -9.35 -10.81 6.16
C TYR A 187 -9.68 -11.87 5.11
N TRP A 188 -8.69 -12.59 4.60
CA TRP A 188 -8.87 -13.54 3.50
C TRP A 188 -8.62 -15.00 3.88
N ASP A 189 -8.34 -15.32 5.16
CA ASP A 189 -7.82 -16.64 5.59
C ASP A 189 -6.57 -17.04 4.80
N ALA A 190 -5.73 -16.07 4.45
CA ALA A 190 -4.56 -16.24 3.61
C ALA A 190 -3.40 -16.90 4.36
N THR A 191 -2.50 -17.54 3.61
CA THR A 191 -1.23 -18.04 4.13
C THR A 191 -0.14 -17.00 3.94
N ILE A 192 0.59 -16.68 5.01
CA ILE A 192 1.79 -15.83 4.93
C ILE A 192 2.97 -16.71 4.51
N ARG A 193 3.64 -16.33 3.41
CA ARG A 193 4.80 -17.00 2.83
C ARG A 193 6.04 -16.16 3.08
N ILE A 194 6.79 -16.49 4.12
CA ILE A 194 8.03 -15.79 4.44
C ILE A 194 9.15 -16.26 3.52
N VAL A 195 9.87 -15.33 2.92
CA VAL A 195 11.08 -15.60 2.14
C VAL A 195 12.22 -14.70 2.59
N SER A 196 13.39 -15.28 2.80
CA SER A 196 14.64 -14.55 3.01
C SER A 196 15.69 -15.01 2.02
N VAL A 197 16.51 -14.08 1.56
CA VAL A 197 17.59 -14.37 0.61
C VAL A 197 18.91 -14.20 1.31
N VAL A 198 19.73 -15.26 1.33
CA VAL A 198 21.08 -15.22 1.85
C VAL A 198 22.07 -15.39 0.71
N LEU A 199 23.05 -14.48 0.60
CA LEU A 199 24.14 -14.66 -0.35
C LEU A 199 25.05 -15.79 0.13
N ARG A 200 25.46 -16.68 -0.79
CA ARG A 200 26.42 -17.74 -0.50
C ARG A 200 27.65 -17.17 0.19
N ASP A 201 28.27 -17.90 1.11
CA ASP A 201 29.46 -17.61 1.88
C ASP A 201 29.27 -16.77 3.17
N ASN A 202 28.05 -16.61 3.69
CA ASN A 202 27.87 -15.93 4.97
C ASN A 202 27.07 -16.77 5.97
N ASN A 203 27.74 -17.76 6.58
CA ASN A 203 27.14 -18.65 7.57
C ASN A 203 26.61 -17.94 8.81
N GLU A 204 27.25 -16.83 9.22
CA GLU A 204 26.81 -16.05 10.38
C GLU A 204 25.49 -15.34 10.08
N VAL A 205 25.37 -14.68 8.92
CA VAL A 205 24.13 -14.06 8.48
C VAL A 205 23.03 -15.11 8.33
N ARG A 206 23.34 -16.27 7.73
CA ARG A 206 22.40 -17.38 7.59
C ARG A 206 21.85 -17.85 8.94
N SER A 207 22.71 -18.04 9.92
CA SER A 207 22.30 -18.48 11.27
C SER A 207 21.40 -17.46 11.96
N LYS A 208 21.70 -16.17 11.83
CA LYS A 208 20.86 -15.08 12.36
C LYS A 208 19.51 -15.02 11.66
N LEU A 209 19.48 -15.17 10.32
CA LEU A 209 18.23 -15.21 9.53
C LEU A 209 17.35 -16.39 9.95
N ILE A 210 17.91 -17.61 10.06
CA ILE A 210 17.16 -18.79 10.50
C ILE A 210 16.48 -18.52 11.84
N LYS A 211 17.23 -18.02 12.82
CA LYS A 211 16.67 -17.70 14.13
C LYS A 211 15.55 -16.66 14.06
N ASN A 212 15.76 -15.59 13.30
CA ASN A 212 14.77 -14.52 13.15
C ASN A 212 13.50 -15.01 12.45
N ILE A 213 13.65 -15.75 11.36
CA ILE A 213 12.52 -16.31 10.59
C ILE A 213 11.71 -17.26 11.47
N ASN A 214 12.35 -18.19 12.17
CA ASN A 214 11.65 -19.16 13.03
C ASN A 214 10.86 -18.45 14.13
N GLN A 215 11.39 -17.35 14.69
CA GLN A 215 10.68 -16.55 15.69
C GLN A 215 9.45 -15.85 15.09
N VAL A 216 9.59 -15.30 13.88
CA VAL A 216 8.48 -14.62 13.20
C VAL A 216 7.42 -15.63 12.74
N GLU A 217 7.82 -16.75 12.17
CA GLU A 217 6.91 -17.82 11.77
C GLU A 217 6.11 -18.33 12.97
N GLN A 218 6.78 -18.65 14.08
CA GLN A 218 6.10 -19.10 15.31
C GLN A 218 5.14 -18.04 15.84
N PHE A 219 5.53 -16.76 15.85
CA PHE A 219 4.65 -15.66 16.25
C PHE A 219 3.39 -15.56 15.37
N ILE A 220 3.51 -15.78 14.07
CA ILE A 220 2.37 -15.76 13.12
C ILE A 220 1.46 -16.97 13.37
N LEU A 221 2.04 -18.17 13.58
CA LEU A 221 1.30 -19.38 13.87
C LEU A 221 0.57 -19.28 15.21
N ASP A 222 1.21 -18.76 16.25
CA ASP A 222 0.62 -18.52 17.57
C ASP A 222 -0.55 -17.51 17.51
N ALA A 223 -0.49 -16.58 16.53
CA ALA A 223 -1.58 -15.65 16.24
C ALA A 223 -2.75 -16.27 15.44
N GLY A 224 -2.69 -17.59 15.16
CA GLY A 224 -3.72 -18.35 14.48
C GLY A 224 -3.75 -18.16 12.96
N VAL A 225 -2.68 -17.64 12.36
CA VAL A 225 -2.57 -17.43 10.90
C VAL A 225 -1.65 -18.48 10.28
N LYS A 226 -2.03 -19.03 9.14
CA LYS A 226 -1.23 -19.98 8.38
C LYS A 226 0.07 -19.33 7.92
N CYS A 227 1.19 -19.99 8.17
CA CYS A 227 2.51 -19.47 7.81
C CYS A 227 3.45 -20.57 7.33
N THR A 228 4.30 -20.23 6.38
CA THR A 228 5.46 -21.04 6.00
C THR A 228 6.66 -20.14 5.76
N SER A 229 7.86 -20.66 5.95
CA SER A 229 9.08 -19.89 5.74
C SER A 229 10.12 -20.66 4.93
N GLU A 230 10.92 -19.93 4.15
CA GLU A 230 12.02 -20.48 3.35
C GLU A 230 13.19 -19.50 3.29
N ILE A 231 14.41 -20.04 3.36
CA ILE A 231 15.64 -19.29 3.08
C ILE A 231 16.19 -19.73 1.75
N VAL A 232 16.23 -18.80 0.79
CA VAL A 232 16.71 -19.03 -0.55
C VAL A 232 18.17 -18.59 -0.65
N GLU A 233 18.99 -19.42 -1.29
CA GLU A 233 20.38 -19.05 -1.59
C GLU A 233 20.42 -18.09 -2.78
N GLY A 234 20.92 -16.87 -2.53
CA GLY A 234 21.07 -15.84 -3.53
C GLY A 234 22.41 -15.91 -4.26
N GLU A 235 22.45 -15.36 -5.46
CA GLU A 235 23.64 -15.18 -6.26
C GLU A 235 24.02 -13.69 -6.32
N LYS A 236 25.33 -13.37 -6.18
CA LYS A 236 25.83 -11.97 -6.13
C LYS A 236 25.45 -11.11 -7.35
N LYS A 237 25.20 -11.76 -8.50
CA LYS A 237 24.87 -11.06 -9.76
C LYS A 237 23.37 -10.88 -10.00
N ARG A 238 22.51 -11.52 -9.22
CA ARG A 238 21.07 -11.50 -9.39
C ARG A 238 20.43 -10.52 -8.40
N ASN A 239 19.40 -9.78 -8.83
CA ASN A 239 18.67 -8.87 -7.94
C ASN A 239 17.90 -9.65 -6.87
N LEU A 240 17.89 -9.13 -5.64
CA LEU A 240 17.15 -9.77 -4.53
C LEU A 240 15.64 -9.89 -4.83
N GLY A 241 15.07 -8.93 -5.57
CA GLY A 241 13.68 -8.97 -5.98
C GLY A 241 13.33 -10.14 -6.90
N ASP A 242 14.29 -10.62 -7.73
CA ASP A 242 14.04 -11.75 -8.63
C ASP A 242 13.78 -13.05 -7.86
N PHE A 243 14.43 -13.23 -6.71
CA PHE A 243 14.15 -14.37 -5.82
C PHE A 243 12.76 -14.28 -5.18
N VAL A 244 12.29 -13.06 -4.89
CA VAL A 244 10.92 -12.83 -4.41
C VAL A 244 9.91 -13.19 -5.49
N PHE A 245 10.17 -12.85 -6.76
CA PHE A 245 9.29 -13.21 -7.88
C PHE A 245 9.29 -14.71 -8.20
N ASP A 246 10.42 -15.40 -8.07
CA ASP A 246 10.43 -16.86 -8.20
C ASP A 246 9.60 -17.53 -7.11
N TYR A 247 9.65 -16.97 -5.90
CA TYR A 247 8.89 -17.46 -4.77
C TYR A 247 7.39 -17.14 -4.91
N GLU A 248 7.05 -15.95 -5.43
CA GLU A 248 5.70 -15.55 -5.81
C GLU A 248 5.08 -16.58 -6.78
N LYS A 249 5.79 -16.89 -7.85
CA LYS A 249 5.33 -17.88 -8.86
C LYS A 249 5.20 -19.28 -8.31
N LYS A 250 6.11 -19.68 -7.40
CA LYS A 250 6.08 -21.02 -6.76
C LYS A 250 4.77 -21.26 -6.01
N PHE A 251 4.19 -20.22 -5.42
CA PHE A 251 2.97 -20.31 -4.60
C PHE A 251 1.74 -19.68 -5.23
N ASP A 252 1.82 -19.23 -6.48
CA ASP A 252 0.75 -18.49 -7.17
C ASP A 252 0.21 -17.36 -6.25
N ALA A 253 1.11 -16.50 -5.79
CA ALA A 253 0.81 -15.52 -4.77
C ALA A 253 -0.02 -14.36 -5.29
N ASP A 254 -0.78 -13.74 -4.39
CA ASP A 254 -1.72 -12.67 -4.71
C ASP A 254 -1.24 -11.29 -4.30
N MET A 255 -0.28 -11.23 -3.37
CA MET A 255 0.26 -9.98 -2.85
C MET A 255 1.69 -10.13 -2.35
N ILE A 256 2.50 -9.10 -2.57
CA ILE A 256 3.82 -8.96 -1.93
C ILE A 256 3.74 -7.80 -0.95
N MET A 257 4.18 -8.00 0.30
CA MET A 257 4.26 -6.94 1.32
C MET A 257 5.71 -6.55 1.60
N ILE A 258 6.04 -5.28 1.43
CA ILE A 258 7.41 -4.77 1.60
C ILE A 258 7.45 -3.53 2.49
N MET A 259 8.63 -3.31 3.11
CA MET A 259 8.97 -2.00 3.70
C MET A 259 9.65 -1.12 2.67
N THR A 260 9.29 0.17 2.65
CA THR A 260 9.84 1.11 1.65
C THR A 260 11.21 1.67 2.01
N LYS A 261 11.54 1.74 3.30
CA LYS A 261 12.82 2.29 3.79
C LYS A 261 13.61 1.24 4.56
N LYS A 262 14.94 1.39 4.53
CA LYS A 262 15.87 0.76 5.48
C LYS A 262 16.11 1.69 6.67
N GLU A 263 16.24 1.11 7.85
CA GLU A 263 16.40 1.85 9.13
C GLU A 263 17.64 2.76 9.14
N GLU A 264 18.72 2.33 8.49
CA GLU A 264 20.01 3.04 8.45
C GLU A 264 20.01 4.33 7.59
N LEU A 265 18.98 4.55 6.78
CA LEU A 265 18.89 5.70 5.85
C LEU A 265 17.87 6.75 6.32
N THR A 266 17.82 7.03 7.60
CA THR A 266 16.84 7.94 8.23
C THR A 266 16.82 9.38 7.68
N LEU A 267 17.87 9.81 7.00
CA LEU A 267 17.96 11.17 6.43
C LEU A 267 17.51 11.28 4.97
N SER A 268 17.28 10.16 4.26
CA SER A 268 16.81 10.20 2.88
C SER A 268 15.37 9.71 2.77
N ASN A 269 14.52 10.52 2.14
CA ASN A 269 13.14 10.13 1.81
C ASN A 269 13.07 9.12 0.65
N ASN A 270 14.14 8.39 0.34
CA ASN A 270 14.22 7.48 -0.81
C ASN A 270 13.72 6.08 -0.46
N ILE A 271 13.02 5.45 -1.40
CA ILE A 271 12.65 4.03 -1.35
C ILE A 271 13.93 3.19 -1.51
N SER A 272 14.04 2.07 -0.79
CA SER A 272 15.19 1.16 -0.95
C SER A 272 15.25 0.61 -2.39
N VAL A 273 16.45 0.30 -2.86
CA VAL A 273 16.67 -0.21 -4.24
C VAL A 273 15.85 -1.48 -4.50
N THR A 274 15.83 -2.41 -3.53
CA THR A 274 15.07 -3.67 -3.63
C THR A 274 13.56 -3.42 -3.64
N ALA A 275 13.06 -2.54 -2.76
CA ALA A 275 11.64 -2.20 -2.73
C ALA A 275 11.19 -1.55 -4.06
N ARG A 276 11.96 -0.58 -4.57
CA ARG A 276 11.70 0.04 -5.86
C ARG A 276 11.71 -1.00 -7.00
N TYR A 277 12.64 -1.94 -6.97
CA TYR A 277 12.72 -3.00 -7.96
C TYR A 277 11.46 -3.89 -7.94
N ILE A 278 11.02 -4.30 -6.75
CA ILE A 278 9.79 -5.12 -6.58
C ILE A 278 8.57 -4.34 -7.08
N ILE A 279 8.36 -3.09 -6.66
CA ILE A 279 7.22 -2.27 -7.09
C ILE A 279 7.19 -2.09 -8.61
N ASN A 280 8.36 -1.91 -9.23
CA ASN A 280 8.45 -1.70 -10.68
C ASN A 280 8.20 -2.95 -11.52
N ASN A 281 8.54 -4.12 -11.01
CA ASN A 281 8.58 -5.35 -11.81
C ASN A 281 7.55 -6.41 -11.38
N SER A 282 6.88 -6.25 -10.25
CA SER A 282 5.80 -7.15 -9.85
C SER A 282 4.62 -7.07 -10.80
N ASP A 283 4.06 -8.22 -11.16
CA ASP A 283 2.82 -8.33 -11.90
C ASP A 283 1.59 -8.47 -10.98
N ILE A 284 1.81 -8.75 -9.69
CA ILE A 284 0.76 -8.81 -8.65
C ILE A 284 0.78 -7.56 -7.76
N PRO A 285 -0.29 -7.31 -6.99
CA PRO A 285 -0.37 -6.21 -6.04
C PRO A 285 0.81 -6.17 -5.07
N VAL A 286 1.39 -4.98 -4.87
CA VAL A 286 2.47 -4.76 -3.90
C VAL A 286 2.00 -3.78 -2.84
N MET A 287 1.90 -4.26 -1.60
CA MET A 287 1.68 -3.41 -0.44
C MET A 287 3.01 -2.85 0.06
N SER A 288 3.13 -1.56 -0.03
CA SER A 288 4.28 -0.79 0.42
C SER A 288 4.00 -0.13 1.76
N ILE A 289 4.76 -0.49 2.78
CA ILE A 289 4.60 0.01 4.15
C ILE A 289 5.77 0.95 4.47
N ARG A 290 5.47 2.16 4.88
CA ARG A 290 6.49 3.09 5.37
C ARG A 290 6.67 2.89 6.87
N PRO A 291 7.91 2.68 7.36
CA PRO A 291 8.16 2.56 8.79
C PRO A 291 7.73 3.83 9.53
N LYS A 292 7.09 3.66 10.68
CA LYS A 292 6.79 4.78 11.58
C LYS A 292 8.11 5.33 12.12
N GLU A 293 8.27 6.65 12.07
CA GLU A 293 9.44 7.31 12.65
C GLU A 293 9.38 7.17 14.17
N VAL A 294 10.33 6.43 14.74
CA VAL A 294 10.53 6.44 16.19
C VAL A 294 11.11 7.80 16.54
N LYS A 295 10.30 8.70 17.07
CA LYS A 295 10.81 9.93 17.69
C LYS A 295 11.69 9.51 18.86
N HIS A 296 13.01 9.56 18.70
CA HIS A 296 13.92 9.57 19.84
C HIS A 296 13.61 10.84 20.62
N ILE A 297 12.88 10.70 21.71
CA ILE A 297 12.76 11.77 22.70
C ILE A 297 14.17 11.90 23.29
N THR A 298 14.97 12.81 22.75
CA THR A 298 16.15 13.31 23.44
C THR A 298 15.63 14.13 24.61
N GLY A 299 15.46 13.46 25.74
CA GLY A 299 15.26 14.16 27.00
C GLY A 299 16.44 15.10 27.24
N PRO A 300 16.24 16.27 27.87
CA PRO A 300 17.35 17.13 28.19
C PRO A 300 18.29 16.37 29.12
N THR A 301 19.54 16.23 28.69
CA THR A 301 20.63 15.73 29.55
C THR A 301 20.82 16.78 30.63
N THR A 302 20.21 16.57 31.80
CA THR A 302 20.57 17.33 33.00
C THR A 302 21.98 16.90 33.36
N ALA A 303 22.93 17.72 32.95
CA ALA A 303 24.27 17.69 33.53
C ALA A 303 24.17 18.10 35.00
N PHE A 304 24.54 17.17 35.88
CA PHE A 304 25.02 17.50 37.22
C PHE A 304 26.44 17.01 37.33
#